data_656baa5c33ba5c74e9bc2eca3e80aaca
#
_entry.id   656baa5c33ba5c74e9bc2eca3e80aaca
#
_cell.length_a   1.000
_cell.length_b   1.000
_cell.length_c   1.000
_cell.angle_alpha   90.00
_cell.angle_beta   90.00
_cell.angle_gamma   90.00
#
_symmetry.space_group_name_H-M   'P 1'
#
loop_
_entity.id
_entity.type
_entity.pdbx_description
1 polymer ?
#
loop_
_entity_poly.entity_id
_entity_poly.type
_entity_poly.pdbx_seq_one_letter_code
_entity_poly.pdbx_strand_id
1 'polypeptide(L)'
;MFHTENELLQNLIVTSPKSARKKFRESIFESWGWKCMYCDIELTEQTATIDHIKPKFKGGHSTRSNMGACCGKCNSKKGSQLVFDYFDESHPCYSEEKASKIKEWTDQHFVLFNLTSE
;
A
#
# COMPACT_ATOMS: atom_id res chain seq x y z
N MET A 1 17.18 0.78 5.05
CA MET A 1 16.96 1.80 5.54
C MET A 1 17.33 2.89 4.80
N PHE A 2 17.38 3.87 5.28
CA PHE A 2 17.74 4.77 4.73
C PHE A 2 19.00 4.67 4.77
N HIS A 3 19.45 4.91 3.96
CA HIS A 3 20.58 5.37 3.75
C HIS A 3 21.08 6.31 4.71
N THR A 4 22.18 6.88 4.51
CA THR A 4 22.70 7.94 5.30
C THR A 4 21.86 9.17 5.05
N GLU A 5 21.90 10.11 5.99
CA GLU A 5 21.20 11.34 5.78
C GLU A 5 21.68 12.06 4.56
N ASN A 6 22.95 11.94 4.26
CA ASN A 6 23.50 12.58 3.10
C ASN A 6 22.91 12.04 1.82
N GLU A 7 22.76 10.73 1.72
CA GLU A 7 22.11 10.14 0.57
C GLU A 7 20.68 10.58 0.44
N LEU A 8 19.98 10.65 1.55
CA LEU A 8 18.62 11.09 1.55
C LEU A 8 18.49 12.51 1.06
N LEU A 9 19.36 13.39 1.52
CA LEU A 9 19.34 14.76 1.09
C LEU A 9 19.68 14.90 -0.38
N GLN A 10 20.62 14.12 -0.86
CA GLN A 10 20.96 14.15 -2.27
C GLN A 10 19.80 13.72 -3.13
N ASN A 11 19.08 12.71 -2.70
CA ASN A 11 17.91 12.26 -3.43
C ASN A 11 16.83 13.32 -3.45
N LEU A 12 16.64 14.02 -2.35
CA LEU A 12 15.67 15.09 -2.31
C LEU A 12 16.01 16.24 -3.22
N ILE A 13 17.30 16.51 -3.36
CA ILE A 13 17.76 17.62 -4.21
C ILE A 13 17.61 17.27 -5.67
N VAL A 14 18.01 16.07 -6.07
CA VAL A 14 18.06 15.70 -7.48
C VAL A 14 16.77 15.09 -8.00
N THR A 15 15.90 14.62 -7.12
CA THR A 15 14.69 13.94 -7.54
C THR A 15 13.53 14.90 -7.57
N SER A 16 12.87 15.03 -8.71
CA SER A 16 11.70 15.89 -8.82
C SER A 16 10.57 15.30 -7.99
N PRO A 17 9.60 16.13 -7.60
CA PRO A 17 8.42 15.61 -6.87
C PRO A 17 7.72 14.50 -7.63
N LYS A 18 7.68 14.59 -8.96
CA LYS A 18 7.08 13.56 -9.77
C LYS A 18 7.84 12.25 -9.70
N SER A 19 9.19 12.33 -9.78
CA SER A 19 10.02 11.14 -9.66
C SER A 19 9.94 10.52 -8.27
N ALA A 20 9.87 11.36 -7.25
CA ALA A 20 9.76 10.87 -5.87
C ALA A 20 8.45 10.12 -5.68
N ARG A 21 7.35 10.63 -6.22
CA ARG A 21 6.06 9.96 -6.13
C ARG A 21 6.08 8.63 -6.88
N LYS A 22 6.71 8.62 -8.04
CA LYS A 22 6.82 7.38 -8.82
C LYS A 22 7.59 6.32 -8.06
N LYS A 23 8.71 6.68 -7.46
CA LYS A 23 9.52 5.75 -6.68
C LYS A 23 8.77 5.24 -5.45
N PHE A 24 8.02 6.12 -4.81
CA PHE A 24 7.23 5.73 -3.65
C PHE A 24 6.19 4.70 -4.05
N ARG A 25 5.47 4.94 -5.15
CA ARG A 25 4.47 4.00 -5.64
C ARG A 25 5.11 2.67 -5.99
N GLU A 26 6.22 2.70 -6.70
CA GLU A 26 6.91 1.47 -7.10
C GLU A 26 7.37 0.67 -5.89
N SER A 27 7.80 1.34 -4.83
CA SER A 27 8.22 0.64 -3.62
C SER A 27 7.06 -0.09 -2.96
N ILE A 28 5.86 0.48 -3.04
CA ILE A 28 4.66 -0.19 -2.52
C ILE A 28 4.35 -1.41 -3.37
N PHE A 29 4.36 -1.27 -4.68
CA PHE A 29 4.10 -2.40 -5.58
C PHE A 29 5.10 -3.52 -5.35
N GLU A 30 6.37 -3.18 -5.18
CA GLU A 30 7.41 -4.17 -4.91
C GLU A 30 7.19 -4.90 -3.60
N SER A 31 6.73 -4.18 -2.59
CA SER A 31 6.44 -4.79 -1.29
C SER A 31 5.31 -5.82 -1.38
N TRP A 32 4.45 -5.68 -2.37
CA TRP A 32 3.36 -6.63 -2.61
C TRP A 32 3.70 -7.62 -3.72
N GLY A 33 4.97 -7.64 -4.16
CA GLY A 33 5.44 -8.57 -5.19
C GLY A 33 4.83 -8.33 -6.56
N TRP A 34 4.41 -7.10 -6.82
CA TRP A 34 3.75 -6.72 -8.07
C TRP A 34 2.52 -7.61 -8.35
N LYS A 35 1.78 -7.88 -7.29
CA LYS A 35 0.52 -8.62 -7.39
C LYS A 35 -0.57 -7.87 -6.67
N CYS A 36 -1.79 -8.00 -7.16
CA CYS A 36 -2.94 -7.41 -6.48
C CYS A 36 -3.11 -8.05 -5.11
N MET A 37 -3.20 -7.22 -4.08
CA MET A 37 -3.32 -7.72 -2.71
C MET A 37 -4.60 -8.52 -2.47
N TYR A 38 -5.58 -8.40 -3.35
CA TYR A 38 -6.84 -9.13 -3.22
C TYR A 38 -6.92 -10.37 -4.11
N CYS A 39 -6.67 -10.24 -5.40
CA CYS A 39 -6.91 -11.33 -6.33
C CYS A 39 -5.64 -12.00 -6.88
N ASP A 40 -4.48 -11.51 -6.47
CA ASP A 40 -3.17 -12.07 -6.86
C ASP A 40 -2.81 -11.96 -8.34
N ILE A 41 -3.58 -11.22 -9.13
CA ILE A 41 -3.19 -11.05 -10.52
C ILE A 41 -1.89 -10.27 -10.59
N GLU A 42 -1.02 -10.63 -11.53
CA GLU A 42 0.24 -9.92 -11.70
C GLU A 42 -0.01 -8.52 -12.23
N LEU A 43 0.75 -7.57 -11.71
CA LEU A 43 0.60 -6.17 -12.05
C LEU A 43 1.82 -5.69 -12.84
N THR A 44 1.57 -4.74 -13.73
CA THR A 44 2.64 -4.08 -14.47
C THR A 44 2.57 -2.59 -14.15
N GLU A 45 3.52 -1.83 -14.68
CA GLU A 45 3.49 -0.38 -14.49
C GLU A 45 2.19 0.23 -15.00
N GLN A 46 1.60 -0.36 -16.03
CA GLN A 46 0.37 0.15 -16.62
C GLN A 46 -0.88 -0.29 -15.89
N THR A 47 -0.83 -1.43 -15.20
CA THR A 47 -2.02 -2.00 -14.58
C THR A 47 -2.05 -1.86 -13.06
N ALA A 48 -0.92 -1.54 -12.45
CA ALA A 48 -0.86 -1.40 -11.00
C ALA A 48 -1.51 -0.10 -10.54
N THR A 49 -2.34 -0.19 -9.52
CA THR A 49 -2.95 0.99 -8.91
C THR A 49 -2.73 0.93 -7.41
N ILE A 50 -2.88 2.08 -6.77
CA ILE A 50 -2.79 2.16 -5.32
C ILE A 50 -4.19 2.14 -4.74
N ASP A 51 -4.40 1.26 -3.78
CA ASP A 51 -5.64 1.24 -3.03
C ASP A 51 -5.39 1.85 -1.66
N HIS A 52 -6.23 2.80 -1.27
CA HIS A 52 -6.19 3.32 0.10
C HIS A 52 -7.04 2.37 0.94
N ILE A 53 -6.38 1.60 1.78
CA ILE A 53 -7.02 0.56 2.57
C ILE A 53 -8.18 1.16 3.37
N LYS A 54 -7.92 2.30 4.04
CA LYS A 54 -8.99 3.12 4.57
C LYS A 54 -9.18 4.29 3.61
N PRO A 55 -10.36 4.43 2.99
CA PRO A 55 -10.55 5.47 1.97
C PRO A 55 -10.31 6.87 2.50
N LYS A 56 -9.85 7.74 1.63
CA LYS A 56 -9.54 9.11 2.02
C LYS A 56 -10.72 9.83 2.63
N PHE A 57 -11.90 9.71 2.04
CA PHE A 57 -13.04 10.44 2.55
C PHE A 57 -13.56 9.87 3.89
N LYS A 58 -13.05 8.71 4.29
CA LYS A 58 -13.33 8.15 5.61
C LYS A 58 -12.19 8.41 6.59
N GLY A 59 -11.31 9.33 6.24
CA GLY A 59 -10.20 9.71 7.10
C GLY A 59 -8.90 8.99 6.85
N GLY A 60 -8.80 8.24 5.76
CA GLY A 60 -7.56 7.53 5.43
C GLY A 60 -6.51 8.48 4.90
N HIS A 61 -5.26 8.24 5.28
CA HIS A 61 -4.14 9.06 4.84
C HIS A 61 -3.34 8.38 3.75
N SER A 62 -2.57 9.18 3.01
CA SER A 62 -1.69 8.64 1.98
C SER A 62 -0.35 8.25 2.59
N THR A 63 -0.38 7.39 3.58
CA THR A 63 0.81 6.85 4.22
C THR A 63 1.02 5.42 3.72
N ARG A 64 2.28 4.98 3.76
CA ARG A 64 2.64 3.66 3.25
C ARG A 64 1.76 2.56 3.85
N SER A 65 1.51 2.61 5.15
CA SER A 65 0.72 1.58 5.82
C SER A 65 -0.76 1.59 5.44
N ASN A 66 -1.21 2.64 4.77
CA ASN A 66 -2.60 2.72 4.31
C ASN A 66 -2.71 2.57 2.80
N MET A 67 -1.63 2.18 2.13
CA MET A 67 -1.63 2.08 0.67
C MET A 67 -1.14 0.71 0.25
N GLY A 68 -1.84 0.07 -0.63
CA GLY A 68 -1.46 -1.25 -1.10
C GLY A 68 -1.59 -1.38 -2.60
N ALA A 69 -1.01 -2.44 -3.15
CA ALA A 69 -1.04 -2.72 -4.58
C ALA A 69 -2.35 -3.37 -4.97
N CYS A 70 -2.95 -2.88 -6.03
CA CYS A 70 -4.27 -3.36 -6.42
C CYS A 70 -4.45 -3.27 -7.92
N CYS A 71 -5.18 -4.20 -8.50
CA CYS A 71 -5.53 -4.10 -9.92
C CYS A 71 -6.72 -3.16 -10.08
N GLY A 72 -6.90 -2.63 -11.29
CA GLY A 72 -7.98 -1.69 -11.54
C GLY A 72 -9.36 -2.25 -11.23
N LYS A 73 -9.56 -3.54 -11.52
CA LYS A 73 -10.84 -4.19 -11.29
C LYS A 73 -11.21 -4.25 -9.81
N CYS A 74 -10.28 -4.71 -8.98
CA CYS A 74 -10.52 -4.77 -7.54
C CYS A 74 -10.67 -3.39 -6.95
N ASN A 75 -9.85 -2.44 -7.42
CA ASN A 75 -9.92 -1.07 -6.94
C ASN A 75 -11.29 -0.45 -7.23
N SER A 76 -11.79 -0.67 -8.44
CA SER A 76 -13.12 -0.16 -8.82
C SER A 76 -14.22 -0.82 -8.01
N LYS A 77 -14.14 -2.13 -7.82
CA LYS A 77 -15.17 -2.86 -7.07
C LYS A 77 -15.18 -2.48 -5.60
N LYS A 78 -14.00 -2.29 -5.02
CA LYS A 78 -13.92 -1.88 -3.62
C LYS A 78 -14.47 -0.47 -3.45
N GLY A 79 -14.16 0.40 -4.40
CA GLY A 79 -14.61 1.78 -4.34
C GLY A 79 -14.22 2.41 -3.01
N SER A 80 -15.18 2.95 -2.30
CA SER A 80 -14.91 3.65 -1.05
C SER A 80 -15.19 2.80 0.19
N GLN A 81 -15.29 1.49 0.02
CA GLN A 81 -15.51 0.61 1.16
C GLN A 81 -14.23 0.46 1.98
N LEU A 82 -14.41 0.17 3.26
CA LEU A 82 -13.28 -0.24 4.09
C LEU A 82 -12.79 -1.59 3.60
N VAL A 83 -11.51 -1.88 3.84
CA VAL A 83 -10.89 -3.07 3.26
C VAL A 83 -11.63 -4.35 3.59
N PHE A 84 -12.03 -4.54 4.85
CA PHE A 84 -12.67 -5.79 5.24
C PHE A 84 -14.20 -5.78 5.06
N ASP A 85 -14.75 -4.68 4.56
CA ASP A 85 -16.11 -4.66 4.06
C ASP A 85 -16.13 -5.20 2.62
N TYR A 86 -15.04 -4.97 1.89
CA TYR A 86 -14.89 -5.48 0.54
C TYR A 86 -14.30 -6.89 0.53
N PHE A 87 -13.23 -7.10 1.31
CA PHE A 87 -12.48 -8.35 1.27
C PHE A 87 -12.82 -9.16 2.52
N ASP A 88 -13.95 -9.81 2.50
CA ASP A 88 -14.39 -10.69 3.57
C ASP A 88 -14.60 -12.09 3.01
N GLU A 89 -15.10 -12.99 3.81
CA GLU A 89 -15.27 -14.38 3.42
C GLU A 89 -16.16 -14.56 2.19
N SER A 90 -16.98 -13.58 1.85
CA SER A 90 -17.82 -13.67 0.66
C SER A 90 -17.07 -13.33 -0.62
N HIS A 91 -15.87 -12.75 -0.51
CA HIS A 91 -15.08 -12.41 -1.67
C HIS A 91 -14.49 -13.67 -2.29
N PRO A 92 -14.59 -13.86 -3.61
CA PRO A 92 -14.13 -15.11 -4.24
C PRO A 92 -12.65 -15.42 -4.02
N CYS A 93 -11.84 -14.40 -3.81
CA CYS A 93 -10.41 -14.58 -3.63
C CYS A 93 -9.95 -14.51 -2.17
N TYR A 94 -10.90 -14.48 -1.25
CA TYR A 94 -10.57 -14.33 0.16
C TYR A 94 -9.74 -15.49 0.69
N SER A 95 -8.76 -15.19 1.51
CA SER A 95 -8.07 -16.20 2.30
C SER A 95 -7.61 -15.55 3.60
N GLU A 96 -7.50 -16.34 4.64
CA GLU A 96 -6.99 -15.86 5.93
C GLU A 96 -5.57 -15.37 5.81
N GLU A 97 -4.78 -15.98 4.96
CA GLU A 97 -3.42 -15.58 4.71
C GLU A 97 -3.34 -14.17 4.17
N LYS A 98 -4.15 -13.87 3.16
CA LYS A 98 -4.18 -12.54 2.57
C LYS A 98 -4.71 -11.50 3.55
N ALA A 99 -5.76 -11.86 4.28
CA ALA A 99 -6.32 -10.96 5.27
C ALA A 99 -5.31 -10.62 6.35
N SER A 100 -4.56 -11.61 6.80
CA SER A 100 -3.51 -11.41 7.80
C SER A 100 -2.40 -10.51 7.27
N LYS A 101 -2.00 -10.73 6.03
CA LYS A 101 -0.96 -9.90 5.42
C LYS A 101 -1.40 -8.44 5.34
N ILE A 102 -2.66 -8.21 4.98
CA ILE A 102 -3.19 -6.85 4.92
C ILE A 102 -3.19 -6.22 6.31
N LYS A 103 -3.59 -6.96 7.32
CA LYS A 103 -3.57 -6.47 8.70
C LYS A 103 -2.17 -6.13 9.16
N GLU A 104 -1.22 -7.00 8.89
CA GLU A 104 0.17 -6.76 9.26
C GLU A 104 0.71 -5.53 8.57
N TRP A 105 0.36 -5.35 7.31
CA TRP A 105 0.79 -4.19 6.57
C TRP A 105 0.23 -2.89 7.17
N THR A 106 -1.05 -2.88 7.50
CA THR A 106 -1.66 -1.68 8.06
C THR A 106 -1.17 -1.37 9.46
N ASP A 107 -0.73 -2.38 10.19
CA ASP A 107 -0.27 -2.20 11.56
C ASP A 107 1.19 -1.80 11.68
N GLN A 108 1.94 -1.79 10.57
CA GLN A 108 3.36 -1.45 10.59
C GLN A 108 3.65 -0.15 11.29
N HIS A 109 2.90 0.88 10.93
CA HIS A 109 3.15 2.21 11.48
C HIS A 109 2.88 2.24 12.98
N PHE A 110 1.81 1.60 13.40
CA PHE A 110 1.43 1.53 14.79
C PHE A 110 2.49 0.80 15.62
N VAL A 111 2.97 -0.32 15.11
CA VAL A 111 4.00 -1.09 15.80
C VAL A 111 5.28 -0.28 15.94
N LEU A 112 5.72 0.37 14.88
CA LEU A 112 6.92 1.19 14.91
C LEU A 112 6.76 2.37 15.88
N PHE A 113 5.60 2.97 15.88
CA PHE A 113 5.33 4.09 16.78
C PHE A 113 5.40 3.64 18.24
N ASN A 114 4.82 2.50 18.54
CA ASN A 114 4.86 1.97 19.90
C ASN A 114 6.26 1.63 20.35
N LEU A 115 7.08 1.09 19.46
CA LEU A 115 8.46 0.78 19.78
C LEU A 115 9.28 2.03 20.07
N THR A 116 9.01 3.11 19.35
CA THR A 116 9.78 4.33 19.51
C THR A 116 9.27 5.18 20.67
N SER A 117 8.06 5.00 21.10
CA SER A 117 7.51 5.81 22.18
C SER A 117 7.88 5.28 23.55
N GLU A 118 8.50 4.14 23.60
CA GLU A 118 9.02 3.62 24.84
C GLU A 118 10.47 3.97 25.01
#